data_8d0e1ed9f0066d08651fa0b6aef62629
#
_entry.id   8d0e1ed9f0066d08651fa0b6aef62629
#
_cell.length_a   1.000
_cell.length_b   1.000
_cell.length_c   1.000
_cell.angle_alpha   90.00
_cell.angle_beta   90.00
_cell.angle_gamma   90.00
#
_symmetry.space_group_name_H-M   'P 1'
#
loop_
_entity.id
_entity.type
_entity.pdbx_description
1 polymer ?
#
loop_
_entity_poly.entity_id
_entity_poly.type
_entity_poly.pdbx_seq_one_letter_code
_entity_poly.pdbx_strand_id
1 'polypeptide(L)'
;MKRQIFAISGGGFSNEENSPLDQYLLALVPKEAVNICFIPTASQDAAGYIEKFYKAFPHEHTSHITIEQMRQQDMTQFLLQQHIVYVGGGATKHMLTIWQESQFDEALRTAYEAGVILAGISAGAMCWFEKGYSETNEEYDCLSLLQGTFCPHYNDPKQKNKFDCWIENYPDLKAYTIPDFEALHFVDEQLVKHVKPFVTS
;
A
#
# COMPACT_ATOMS: atom_id res chain seq x y z
N MET A 1 -13.37 5.24 14.90
CA MET A 1 -12.67 3.92 14.76
C MET A 1 -11.18 4.20 14.66
N LYS A 2 -10.31 3.23 14.95
CA LYS A 2 -8.87 3.39 14.74
C LYS A 2 -8.56 3.44 13.25
N ARG A 3 -7.73 4.35 12.83
CA ARG A 3 -7.22 4.43 11.45
C ARG A 3 -5.96 3.60 11.37
N GLN A 4 -5.85 2.76 10.34
CA GLN A 4 -4.73 1.84 10.24
C GLN A 4 -4.14 1.82 8.84
N ILE A 5 -2.81 1.81 8.75
CA ILE A 5 -2.06 1.66 7.51
C ILE A 5 -1.05 0.53 7.68
N PHE A 6 -1.01 -0.39 6.70
CA PHE A 6 -0.07 -1.48 6.64
C PHE A 6 0.80 -1.35 5.38
N ALA A 7 2.00 -0.84 5.56
CA ALA A 7 2.96 -0.53 4.49
C ALA A 7 3.95 -1.67 4.30
N ILE A 8 3.86 -2.40 3.19
CA ILE A 8 4.68 -3.56 2.85
C ILE A 8 5.78 -3.11 1.87
N SER A 9 7.04 -3.49 2.12
CA SER A 9 8.14 -3.20 1.20
C SER A 9 7.99 -3.98 -0.11
N GLY A 10 8.26 -5.24 -0.08
CA GLY A 10 7.99 -6.23 -1.12
C GLY A 10 7.54 -7.53 -0.47
N GLY A 11 7.00 -8.46 -1.24
CA GLY A 11 6.43 -9.70 -0.71
C GLY A 11 4.91 -9.68 -0.71
N GLY A 12 4.26 -10.20 0.33
CA GLY A 12 2.83 -10.38 0.34
C GLY A 12 2.37 -11.31 -0.79
N PHE A 13 1.10 -11.22 -1.16
CA PHE A 13 0.49 -12.05 -2.20
C PHE A 13 1.17 -11.93 -3.59
N SER A 14 1.93 -10.86 -3.81
CA SER A 14 2.64 -10.68 -5.09
C SER A 14 3.76 -11.71 -5.30
N ASN A 15 4.30 -12.26 -4.21
CA ASN A 15 5.41 -13.23 -4.20
C ASN A 15 4.98 -14.64 -3.85
N GLU A 16 4.07 -14.79 -2.87
CA GLU A 16 3.66 -16.11 -2.38
C GLU A 16 2.19 -16.13 -1.95
N GLU A 17 1.52 -17.23 -2.23
CA GLU A 17 0.22 -17.54 -1.62
C GLU A 17 0.41 -17.80 -0.11
N ASN A 18 -0.51 -17.34 0.72
CA ASN A 18 -0.45 -17.46 2.19
C ASN A 18 0.74 -16.71 2.85
N SER A 19 1.13 -15.58 2.31
CA SER A 19 2.17 -14.74 2.90
C SER A 19 1.88 -14.45 4.40
N PRO A 20 2.89 -14.58 5.30
CA PRO A 20 2.74 -14.20 6.70
C PRO A 20 2.35 -12.73 6.89
N LEU A 21 2.72 -11.84 5.96
CA LEU A 21 2.33 -10.43 5.99
C LEU A 21 0.83 -10.27 5.73
N ASP A 22 0.28 -11.01 4.78
CA ASP A 22 -1.16 -10.98 4.47
C ASP A 22 -1.99 -11.63 5.58
N GLN A 23 -1.49 -12.70 6.20
CA GLN A 23 -2.12 -13.31 7.37
C GLN A 23 -2.16 -12.34 8.55
N TYR A 24 -1.06 -11.59 8.79
CA TYR A 24 -1.04 -10.52 9.79
C TYR A 24 -2.07 -9.44 9.47
N LEU A 25 -2.16 -8.99 8.24
CA LEU A 25 -3.12 -7.98 7.78
C LEU A 25 -4.57 -8.44 8.00
N LEU A 26 -4.91 -9.67 7.60
CA LEU A 26 -6.25 -10.24 7.81
C LEU A 26 -6.60 -10.34 9.29
N ALA A 27 -5.63 -10.71 10.14
CA ALA A 27 -5.83 -10.81 11.59
C ALA A 27 -6.14 -9.47 12.29
N LEU A 28 -5.94 -8.32 11.61
CA LEU A 28 -6.36 -7.02 12.12
C LEU A 28 -7.89 -6.82 12.08
N VAL A 29 -8.60 -7.62 11.29
CA VAL A 29 -10.05 -7.58 11.16
C VAL A 29 -10.66 -8.76 11.93
N PRO A 30 -11.38 -8.53 13.04
CA PRO A 30 -11.94 -9.61 13.87
C PRO A 30 -13.26 -10.14 13.26
N LYS A 31 -13.20 -10.75 12.08
CA LYS A 31 -14.34 -11.31 11.33
C LYS A 31 -13.94 -12.62 10.66
N GLU A 32 -14.93 -13.50 10.45
CA GLU A 32 -14.73 -14.80 9.78
C GLU A 32 -14.41 -14.64 8.29
N ALA A 33 -15.01 -13.65 7.62
CA ALA A 33 -14.71 -13.30 6.24
C ALA A 33 -14.49 -11.79 6.10
N VAL A 34 -13.42 -11.41 5.44
CA VAL A 34 -13.00 -10.03 5.28
C VAL A 34 -13.38 -9.50 3.89
N ASN A 35 -14.06 -8.34 3.84
CA ASN A 35 -14.20 -7.63 2.56
C ASN A 35 -12.87 -6.96 2.25
N ILE A 36 -12.18 -7.42 1.22
CA ILE A 36 -10.89 -6.89 0.79
C ILE A 36 -10.94 -6.49 -0.68
N CYS A 37 -10.58 -5.24 -0.95
CA CYS A 37 -10.58 -4.68 -2.29
C CYS A 37 -9.15 -4.41 -2.77
N PHE A 38 -8.80 -4.93 -3.94
CA PHE A 38 -7.51 -4.70 -4.58
C PHE A 38 -7.55 -3.50 -5.51
N ILE A 39 -6.50 -2.69 -5.48
CA ILE A 39 -6.32 -1.52 -6.33
C ILE A 39 -5.08 -1.73 -7.21
N PRO A 40 -5.23 -2.24 -8.45
CA PRO A 40 -4.13 -2.56 -9.35
C PRO A 40 -3.62 -1.39 -10.20
N THR A 41 -3.98 -0.13 -9.87
CA THR A 41 -3.70 1.05 -10.71
C THR A 41 -2.21 1.19 -11.04
N ALA A 42 -1.30 0.98 -10.07
CA ALA A 42 0.14 1.10 -10.29
C ALA A 42 0.68 0.12 -11.35
N SER A 43 0.03 -1.04 -11.51
CA SER A 43 0.35 -2.06 -12.52
C SER A 43 -0.48 -1.94 -13.80
N GLN A 44 -1.24 -0.84 -13.97
CA GLN A 44 -2.13 -0.60 -15.12
C GLN A 44 -3.18 -1.71 -15.29
N ASP A 45 -3.78 -2.11 -14.17
CA ASP A 45 -4.80 -3.16 -14.09
C ASP A 45 -4.34 -4.51 -14.68
N ALA A 46 -3.05 -4.86 -14.50
CA ALA A 46 -2.46 -6.08 -15.04
C ALA A 46 -3.26 -7.33 -14.60
N ALA A 47 -3.86 -8.02 -15.56
CA ALA A 47 -4.76 -9.15 -15.31
C ALA A 47 -4.11 -10.26 -14.46
N GLY A 48 -2.82 -10.58 -14.73
CA GLY A 48 -2.09 -11.58 -13.95
C GLY A 48 -1.86 -11.18 -12.50
N TYR A 49 -1.80 -9.87 -12.18
CA TYR A 49 -1.66 -9.40 -10.81
C TYR A 49 -3.00 -9.46 -10.07
N ILE A 50 -4.09 -9.11 -10.77
CA ILE A 50 -5.46 -9.27 -10.26
C ILE A 50 -5.74 -10.76 -9.96
N GLU A 51 -5.37 -11.66 -10.88
CA GLU A 51 -5.54 -13.11 -10.69
C GLU A 51 -4.76 -13.64 -9.48
N LYS A 52 -3.51 -13.19 -9.28
CA LYS A 52 -2.72 -13.53 -8.09
C LYS A 52 -3.41 -13.09 -6.79
N PHE A 53 -4.00 -11.89 -6.78
CA PHE A 53 -4.74 -11.40 -5.63
C PHE A 53 -5.92 -12.32 -5.28
N TYR A 54 -6.75 -12.67 -6.26
CA TYR A 54 -7.89 -13.56 -6.01
C TYR A 54 -7.46 -14.95 -5.53
N LYS A 55 -6.34 -15.47 -6.02
CA LYS A 55 -5.77 -16.75 -5.57
C LYS A 55 -5.25 -16.70 -4.13
N ALA A 56 -4.69 -15.58 -3.71
CA ALA A 56 -4.11 -15.41 -2.39
C ALA A 56 -5.18 -15.29 -1.28
N PHE A 57 -6.40 -14.83 -1.62
CA PHE A 57 -7.48 -14.59 -0.66
C PHE A 57 -8.76 -15.40 -0.99
N PRO A 58 -8.66 -16.74 -1.12
CA PRO A 58 -9.76 -17.56 -1.62
C PRO A 58 -10.94 -17.70 -0.64
N HIS A 59 -10.76 -17.34 0.62
CA HIS A 59 -11.77 -17.45 1.68
C HIS A 59 -12.36 -16.08 2.06
N GLU A 60 -11.89 -15.00 1.43
CA GLU A 60 -12.34 -13.64 1.70
C GLU A 60 -13.32 -13.16 0.63
N HIS A 61 -14.08 -12.11 0.97
CA HIS A 61 -14.92 -11.42 0.00
C HIS A 61 -14.04 -10.46 -0.81
N THR A 62 -13.43 -11.00 -1.86
CA THR A 62 -12.47 -10.28 -2.71
C THR A 62 -13.17 -9.48 -3.80
N SER A 63 -12.64 -8.30 -4.07
CA SER A 63 -13.03 -7.42 -5.18
C SER A 63 -11.80 -6.66 -5.69
N HIS A 64 -11.93 -5.97 -6.82
CA HIS A 64 -10.92 -5.00 -7.28
C HIS A 64 -11.60 -3.82 -7.95
N ILE A 65 -10.89 -2.70 -8.05
CA ILE A 65 -11.34 -1.50 -8.74
C ILE A 65 -10.34 -1.19 -9.85
N THR A 66 -10.83 -1.14 -11.09
CA THR A 66 -10.03 -0.79 -12.27
C THR A 66 -9.96 0.73 -12.47
N ILE A 67 -8.99 1.17 -13.27
CA ILE A 67 -8.83 2.57 -13.70
C ILE A 67 -10.12 3.06 -14.41
N GLU A 68 -10.74 2.20 -15.22
CA GLU A 68 -11.99 2.55 -15.91
C GLU A 68 -13.11 2.84 -14.92
N GLN A 69 -13.29 2.00 -13.90
CA GLN A 69 -14.31 2.23 -12.86
C GLN A 69 -14.07 3.52 -12.10
N MET A 70 -12.81 3.84 -11.74
CA MET A 70 -12.46 5.10 -11.07
C MET A 70 -12.82 6.32 -11.89
N ARG A 71 -12.69 6.25 -13.22
CA ARG A 71 -13.02 7.36 -14.13
C ARG A 71 -14.51 7.53 -14.40
N GLN A 72 -15.29 6.45 -14.26
CA GLN A 72 -16.71 6.46 -14.60
C GLN A 72 -17.61 6.79 -13.41
N GLN A 73 -17.16 6.55 -12.17
CA GLN A 73 -18.00 6.72 -10.99
C GLN A 73 -17.20 6.99 -9.73
N ASP A 74 -17.84 7.68 -8.78
CA ASP A 74 -17.31 7.84 -7.42
C ASP A 74 -17.34 6.49 -6.67
N MET A 75 -16.17 6.06 -6.22
CA MET A 75 -15.98 4.79 -5.54
C MET A 75 -16.08 4.89 -4.01
N THR A 76 -16.36 6.07 -3.47
CA THR A 76 -16.36 6.31 -2.01
C THR A 76 -17.27 5.35 -1.26
N GLN A 77 -18.54 5.20 -1.70
CA GLN A 77 -19.50 4.34 -1.03
C GLN A 77 -19.11 2.85 -1.12
N PHE A 78 -18.46 2.44 -2.19
CA PHE A 78 -17.95 1.08 -2.33
C PHE A 78 -16.77 0.83 -1.37
N LEU A 79 -15.82 1.78 -1.27
CA LEU A 79 -14.68 1.68 -0.36
C LEU A 79 -15.11 1.64 1.11
N LEU A 80 -16.13 2.40 1.50
CA LEU A 80 -16.69 2.41 2.86
C LEU A 80 -17.29 1.06 3.28
N GLN A 81 -17.61 0.17 2.35
CA GLN A 81 -18.08 -1.18 2.63
C GLN A 81 -16.95 -2.21 2.80
N GLN A 82 -15.71 -1.81 2.51
CA GLN A 82 -14.55 -2.69 2.65
C GLN A 82 -14.03 -2.68 4.10
N HIS A 83 -13.37 -3.77 4.49
CA HIS A 83 -12.56 -3.81 5.70
C HIS A 83 -11.12 -3.43 5.41
N ILE A 84 -10.62 -3.84 4.24
CA ILE A 84 -9.27 -3.60 3.78
C ILE A 84 -9.31 -3.11 2.33
N VAL A 85 -8.54 -2.06 2.04
CA VAL A 85 -8.17 -1.64 0.68
C VAL A 85 -6.69 -1.93 0.51
N TYR A 86 -6.35 -2.77 -0.47
CA TYR A 86 -5.00 -3.25 -0.71
C TYR A 86 -4.47 -2.71 -2.05
N VAL A 87 -3.49 -1.83 -2.01
CA VAL A 87 -2.89 -1.20 -3.20
C VAL A 87 -1.68 -1.98 -3.68
N GLY A 88 -1.66 -2.31 -4.96
CA GLY A 88 -0.56 -3.02 -5.59
C GLY A 88 0.67 -2.14 -5.87
N GLY A 89 1.80 -2.80 -6.12
CA GLY A 89 3.03 -2.16 -6.57
C GLY A 89 3.03 -1.86 -8.07
N GLY A 90 3.98 -1.04 -8.53
CA GLY A 90 4.18 -0.66 -9.93
C GLY A 90 4.60 0.80 -10.10
N ALA A 91 4.08 1.47 -11.14
CA ALA A 91 4.42 2.85 -11.49
C ALA A 91 3.71 3.87 -10.59
N THR A 92 4.41 4.40 -9.60
CA THR A 92 3.86 5.36 -8.61
C THR A 92 3.28 6.60 -9.26
N LYS A 93 4.01 7.23 -10.18
CA LYS A 93 3.56 8.45 -10.87
C LYS A 93 2.25 8.23 -11.61
N HIS A 94 2.17 7.14 -12.38
CA HIS A 94 0.95 6.78 -13.11
C HIS A 94 -0.24 6.62 -12.15
N MET A 95 -0.04 5.89 -11.06
CA MET A 95 -1.07 5.66 -10.05
C MET A 95 -1.58 6.96 -9.43
N LEU A 96 -0.68 7.81 -8.95
CA LEU A 96 -1.05 9.09 -8.32
C LEU A 96 -1.75 10.04 -9.31
N THR A 97 -1.29 10.09 -10.58
CA THR A 97 -1.94 10.89 -11.61
C THR A 97 -3.39 10.44 -11.86
N ILE A 98 -3.63 9.13 -12.03
CA ILE A 98 -4.98 8.59 -12.22
C ILE A 98 -5.88 8.89 -11.02
N TRP A 99 -5.38 8.73 -9.82
CA TRP A 99 -6.14 8.97 -8.61
C TRP A 99 -6.56 10.44 -8.46
N GLN A 100 -5.65 11.38 -8.74
CA GLN A 100 -5.97 12.81 -8.74
C GLN A 100 -6.98 13.19 -9.84
N GLU A 101 -6.81 12.68 -11.06
CA GLU A 101 -7.74 12.93 -12.17
C GLU A 101 -9.15 12.40 -11.89
N SER A 102 -9.29 11.29 -11.18
CA SER A 102 -10.56 10.64 -10.85
C SER A 102 -11.11 10.98 -9.47
N GLN A 103 -10.41 11.78 -8.68
CA GLN A 103 -10.70 12.07 -7.26
C GLN A 103 -10.75 10.81 -6.38
N PHE A 104 -10.08 9.74 -6.80
CA PHE A 104 -10.02 8.48 -6.05
C PHE A 104 -9.16 8.60 -4.79
N ASP A 105 -8.17 9.48 -4.77
CA ASP A 105 -7.38 9.87 -3.60
C ASP A 105 -8.25 10.42 -2.46
N GLU A 106 -9.27 11.22 -2.76
CA GLU A 106 -10.23 11.72 -1.77
C GLU A 106 -11.16 10.60 -1.25
N ALA A 107 -11.54 9.67 -2.13
CA ALA A 107 -12.31 8.48 -1.73
C ALA A 107 -11.51 7.58 -0.77
N LEU A 108 -10.21 7.39 -1.03
CA LEU A 108 -9.29 6.65 -0.15
C LEU A 108 -9.13 7.35 1.20
N ARG A 109 -8.99 8.66 1.21
CA ARG A 109 -8.92 9.46 2.44
C ARG A 109 -10.18 9.29 3.28
N THR A 110 -11.34 9.40 2.65
CA THR A 110 -12.65 9.21 3.30
C THR A 110 -12.78 7.81 3.91
N ALA A 111 -12.35 6.78 3.17
CA ALA A 111 -12.35 5.39 3.66
C ALA A 111 -11.42 5.22 4.87
N TYR A 112 -10.21 5.80 4.82
CA TYR A 112 -9.26 5.79 5.92
C TYR A 112 -9.80 6.43 7.19
N GLU A 113 -10.40 7.61 7.08
CA GLU A 113 -11.02 8.33 8.20
C GLU A 113 -12.20 7.55 8.80
N ALA A 114 -12.94 6.80 7.98
CA ALA A 114 -14.00 5.91 8.43
C ALA A 114 -13.49 4.62 9.09
N GLY A 115 -12.17 4.36 9.08
CA GLY A 115 -11.53 3.21 9.73
C GLY A 115 -11.36 1.99 8.84
N VAL A 116 -11.49 2.12 7.52
CA VAL A 116 -11.06 1.10 6.56
C VAL A 116 -9.53 0.99 6.63
N ILE A 117 -9.01 -0.21 6.73
CA ILE A 117 -7.56 -0.44 6.77
C ILE A 117 -6.99 -0.24 5.38
N LEU A 118 -6.01 0.65 5.25
CA LEU A 118 -5.27 0.82 4.01
C LEU A 118 -3.99 -0.03 4.05
N ALA A 119 -3.82 -0.88 3.07
CA ALA A 119 -2.61 -1.68 2.91
C ALA A 119 -2.00 -1.42 1.54
N GLY A 120 -0.70 -1.69 1.39
CA GLY A 120 -0.09 -1.58 0.09
C GLY A 120 1.32 -2.14 0.02
N ILE A 121 1.74 -2.50 -1.19
CA ILE A 121 3.06 -3.06 -1.50
C ILE A 121 3.83 -2.05 -2.36
N SER A 122 5.10 -1.78 -2.02
CA SER A 122 6.02 -0.96 -2.81
C SER A 122 5.43 0.42 -3.13
N ALA A 123 5.12 0.75 -4.37
CA ALA A 123 4.42 1.98 -4.76
C ALA A 123 3.11 2.20 -3.97
N GLY A 124 2.35 1.13 -3.74
CA GLY A 124 1.12 1.16 -2.96
C GLY A 124 1.33 1.36 -1.46
N ALA A 125 2.55 1.10 -0.94
CA ALA A 125 2.93 1.46 0.42
C ALA A 125 3.45 2.90 0.51
N MET A 126 4.26 3.31 -0.45
CA MET A 126 4.86 4.64 -0.51
C MET A 126 3.81 5.75 -0.62
N CYS A 127 2.72 5.50 -1.34
CA CYS A 127 1.69 6.51 -1.61
C CYS A 127 0.98 7.08 -0.37
N TRP A 128 1.07 6.43 0.78
CA TRP A 128 0.46 6.90 2.03
C TRP A 128 1.23 8.02 2.74
N PHE A 129 2.50 8.19 2.43
CA PHE A 129 3.41 9.15 3.07
C PHE A 129 3.31 10.55 2.45
N GLU A 130 4.12 11.50 2.94
CA GLU A 130 4.17 12.86 2.40
C GLU A 130 4.87 12.88 1.05
N LYS A 131 6.03 12.22 0.99
CA LYS A 131 6.86 12.17 -0.21
C LYS A 131 7.24 10.75 -0.56
N GLY A 132 7.34 10.50 -1.86
CA GLY A 132 7.87 9.29 -2.42
C GLY A 132 9.07 9.58 -3.33
N TYR A 133 10.00 8.64 -3.40
CA TYR A 133 11.13 8.69 -4.32
C TYR A 133 11.30 7.34 -4.99
N SER A 134 11.29 7.35 -6.32
CA SER A 134 11.37 6.14 -7.11
C SER A 134 12.77 5.81 -7.61
N GLU A 135 12.96 4.57 -8.03
CA GLU A 135 14.17 4.10 -8.71
C GLU A 135 14.48 4.84 -10.03
N THR A 136 13.49 5.52 -10.62
CA THR A 136 13.66 6.36 -11.81
C THR A 136 14.15 7.76 -11.48
N ASN A 137 14.54 8.04 -10.24
CA ASN A 137 14.97 9.35 -9.72
C ASN A 137 13.87 10.42 -9.80
N GLU A 138 12.63 10.02 -9.69
CA GLU A 138 11.49 10.94 -9.62
C GLU A 138 11.00 11.06 -8.18
N GLU A 139 10.72 12.28 -7.78
CA GLU A 139 10.09 12.64 -6.51
C GLU A 139 8.61 12.85 -6.73
N TYR A 140 7.80 12.45 -5.76
CA TYR A 140 6.35 12.59 -5.80
C TYR A 140 5.84 13.18 -4.49
N ASP A 141 4.87 14.09 -4.59
CA ASP A 141 3.98 14.38 -3.49
C ASP A 141 2.93 13.27 -3.45
N CYS A 142 2.84 12.59 -2.32
CA CYS A 142 1.92 11.46 -2.11
C CYS A 142 0.68 11.92 -1.32
N LEU A 143 -0.10 10.98 -0.75
CA LEU A 143 -1.36 11.30 -0.11
C LEU A 143 -1.22 12.00 1.26
N SER A 144 -0.05 12.02 1.86
CA SER A 144 0.22 12.65 3.18
C SER A 144 -0.72 12.17 4.30
N LEU A 145 -1.10 10.89 4.29
CA LEU A 145 -1.80 10.26 5.41
C LEU A 145 -0.83 9.93 6.56
N LEU A 146 0.42 9.69 6.24
CA LEU A 146 1.52 9.47 7.18
C LEU A 146 2.62 10.49 6.96
N GLN A 147 3.23 10.97 8.05
CA GLN A 147 4.37 11.87 7.95
C GLN A 147 5.63 11.14 7.48
N GLY A 148 6.46 11.87 6.72
CA GLY A 148 7.74 11.39 6.25
C GLY A 148 7.70 10.72 4.88
N THR A 149 8.63 9.81 4.65
CA THR A 149 8.79 9.07 3.40
C THR A 149 9.04 7.59 3.65
N PHE A 150 8.70 6.76 2.67
CA PHE A 150 8.89 5.32 2.74
C PHE A 150 9.72 4.82 1.55
N CYS A 151 10.83 4.16 1.83
CA CYS A 151 11.66 3.50 0.82
C CYS A 151 11.44 1.98 0.90
N PRO A 152 10.67 1.39 -0.03
CA PRO A 152 10.59 -0.06 -0.18
C PRO A 152 11.89 -0.59 -0.80
N HIS A 153 12.06 -1.92 -0.77
CA HIS A 153 13.18 -2.62 -1.41
C HIS A 153 14.56 -2.12 -0.97
N TYR A 154 14.69 -1.72 0.31
CA TYR A 154 15.94 -1.13 0.81
C TYR A 154 17.11 -2.13 0.88
N ASN A 155 16.85 -3.41 0.68
CA ASN A 155 17.83 -4.47 0.45
C ASN A 155 18.39 -4.49 -0.99
N ASP A 156 17.77 -3.80 -1.96
CA ASP A 156 18.35 -3.57 -3.28
C ASP A 156 19.40 -2.45 -3.20
N PRO A 157 20.69 -2.73 -3.49
CA PRO A 157 21.75 -1.73 -3.38
C PRO A 157 21.53 -0.49 -4.27
N LYS A 158 20.88 -0.65 -5.43
CA LYS A 158 20.62 0.49 -6.33
C LYS A 158 19.56 1.41 -5.74
N GLN A 159 18.44 0.82 -5.26
CA GLN A 159 17.36 1.57 -4.63
C GLN A 159 17.87 2.27 -3.37
N LYS A 160 18.59 1.54 -2.50
CA LYS A 160 19.21 2.07 -1.30
C LYS A 160 20.11 3.28 -1.60
N ASN A 161 21.09 3.14 -2.50
CA ASN A 161 22.04 4.21 -2.79
C ASN A 161 21.37 5.47 -3.34
N LYS A 162 20.36 5.31 -4.21
CA LYS A 162 19.61 6.44 -4.76
C LYS A 162 18.79 7.15 -3.68
N PHE A 163 18.09 6.37 -2.86
CA PHE A 163 17.31 6.92 -1.78
C PHE A 163 18.16 7.64 -0.74
N ASP A 164 19.30 7.04 -0.34
CA ASP A 164 20.21 7.64 0.64
C ASP A 164 20.75 8.99 0.14
N CYS A 165 21.14 9.10 -1.16
CA CYS A 165 21.55 10.37 -1.75
C CYS A 165 20.40 11.38 -1.82
N TRP A 166 19.19 10.94 -2.12
CA TRP A 166 18.02 11.83 -2.21
C TRP A 166 17.64 12.40 -0.85
N ILE A 167 17.55 11.56 0.19
CA ILE A 167 17.09 11.96 1.52
C ILE A 167 18.02 12.96 2.22
N GLU A 168 19.29 13.02 1.82
CA GLU A 168 20.24 14.04 2.31
C GLU A 168 19.78 15.48 2.05
N ASN A 169 18.94 15.70 1.02
CA ASN A 169 18.34 16.99 0.72
C ASN A 169 17.18 17.35 1.67
N TYR A 170 16.72 16.41 2.50
CA TYR A 170 15.57 16.54 3.38
C TYR A 170 15.91 16.11 4.81
N PRO A 171 16.79 16.85 5.54
CA PRO A 171 17.31 16.43 6.85
C PRO A 171 16.22 16.30 7.93
N ASP A 172 15.11 17.01 7.77
CA ASP A 172 13.99 16.99 8.73
C ASP A 172 12.89 15.98 8.33
N LEU A 173 12.98 15.36 7.16
CA LEU A 173 11.99 14.41 6.68
C LEU A 173 12.26 13.03 7.27
N LYS A 174 11.32 12.53 8.06
CA LYS A 174 11.43 11.20 8.65
C LYS A 174 11.40 10.11 7.57
N ALA A 175 12.42 9.28 7.51
CA ALA A 175 12.53 8.19 6.55
C ALA A 175 12.25 6.83 7.21
N TYR A 176 11.41 6.03 6.56
CA TYR A 176 11.17 4.64 6.89
C TYR A 176 11.74 3.75 5.79
N THR A 177 12.75 2.96 6.11
CA THR A 177 13.45 2.10 5.16
C THR A 177 13.38 0.65 5.65
N ILE A 178 12.81 -0.24 4.87
CA ILE A 178 12.73 -1.66 5.22
C ILE A 178 13.03 -2.55 4.01
N PRO A 179 13.65 -3.72 4.24
CA PRO A 179 13.91 -4.69 3.19
C PRO A 179 12.61 -5.39 2.76
N ASP A 180 12.68 -6.13 1.65
CA ASP A 180 11.60 -6.99 1.20
C ASP A 180 11.18 -8.00 2.27
N PHE A 181 9.94 -8.45 2.20
CA PHE A 181 9.28 -9.35 3.14
C PHE A 181 9.08 -8.79 4.54
N GLU A 182 9.20 -7.48 4.71
CA GLU A 182 8.88 -6.76 5.94
C GLU A 182 7.79 -5.73 5.70
N ALA A 183 7.09 -5.35 6.77
CA ALA A 183 6.05 -4.34 6.74
C ALA A 183 6.04 -3.47 7.99
N LEU A 184 5.52 -2.25 7.87
CA LEU A 184 5.28 -1.34 8.98
C LEU A 184 3.76 -1.20 9.19
N HIS A 185 3.32 -1.37 10.44
CA HIS A 185 1.94 -1.19 10.84
C HIS A 185 1.80 0.10 11.64
N PHE A 186 0.96 1.00 11.13
CA PHE A 186 0.63 2.28 11.76
C PHE A 186 -0.81 2.24 12.28
N VAL A 187 -1.03 2.84 13.44
CA VAL A 187 -2.36 3.06 14.04
C VAL A 187 -2.44 4.52 14.47
N ASP A 188 -3.47 5.22 14.01
CA ASP A 188 -3.64 6.66 14.25
C ASP A 188 -2.34 7.44 13.99
N GLU A 189 -1.74 7.19 12.80
CA GLU A 189 -0.49 7.73 12.25
C GLU A 189 0.78 7.40 13.05
N GLN A 190 0.68 6.59 14.11
CA GLN A 190 1.84 6.16 14.91
C GLN A 190 2.31 4.77 14.51
N LEU A 191 3.60 4.59 14.29
CA LEU A 191 4.19 3.28 14.05
C LEU A 191 4.05 2.41 15.31
N VAL A 192 3.24 1.36 15.23
CA VAL A 192 3.00 0.45 16.37
C VAL A 192 3.75 -0.87 16.24
N LYS A 193 4.09 -1.29 15.01
CA LYS A 193 4.82 -2.54 14.82
C LYS A 193 5.62 -2.55 13.52
N HIS A 194 6.82 -3.11 13.61
CA HIS A 194 7.61 -3.56 12.48
C HIS A 194 7.42 -5.07 12.35
N VAL A 195 6.71 -5.48 11.30
CA VAL A 195 6.38 -6.89 11.04
C VAL A 195 7.50 -7.48 10.17
N LYS A 196 8.17 -8.50 10.70
CA LYS A 196 9.27 -9.22 10.05
C LYS A 196 8.87 -10.66 9.78
N PRO A 197 9.42 -11.32 8.73
CA PRO A 197 9.21 -12.74 8.55
C PRO A 197 9.70 -13.50 9.78
N PHE A 198 8.96 -14.55 10.14
CA PHE A 198 9.44 -15.44 11.18
C PHE A 198 10.73 -16.12 10.71
N VAL A 199 11.86 -15.77 11.31
CA VAL A 199 13.07 -16.56 11.16
C VAL A 199 12.84 -17.85 11.98
N THR A 200 12.48 -18.92 11.33
CA THR A 200 12.53 -20.25 11.94
C THR A 200 14.01 -20.55 12.18
N SER A 201 14.43 -20.40 13.44
CA SER A 201 15.75 -20.83 13.93
C SER A 201 15.88 -22.35 13.89
#